data_ff57190bd545cc417046403b57b735b4
#
_entry.id   ff57190bd545cc417046403b57b735b4
#
_cell.length_a   1.000
_cell.length_b   1.000
_cell.length_c   1.000
_cell.angle_alpha   90.00
_cell.angle_beta   90.00
_cell.angle_gamma   90.00
#
_symmetry.space_group_name_H-M   'P 1'
#
loop_
_entity.id
_entity.type
_entity.pdbx_description
1 polymer ?
#
loop_
_entity_poly.entity_id
_entity_poly.type
_entity_poly.pdbx_seq_one_letter_code
_entity_poly.pdbx_strand_id
1 'polypeptide(L)'
;MEMQLTNPSYELINKDSMLKLSTELSQLIKEKGLSSNIQGKQFVNVEGWQFAGASLGLMPIITETTDLTRRGTEPGQVEIKYMAKCEVRNITSGQLVATGVALCSNFERSKKGFDEYAILSMAQTRAIGKAYRNLLAWLMKAAGFEATPAEEMDFADAKADARAKEEAPTKKPKVVEVVAEEIPVEVDRDGIIKDIQAAARMKDLTDIFFSNKEYIEKDQQLMKLMTAKKESLTTKKK
;
A
#
# COMPACT_ATOMS: atom_id res chain seq x y z
N MET A 1 37.13 19.59 -17.31
CA MET A 1 36.50 18.27 -17.37
C MET A 1 35.03 18.52 -17.03
N GLU A 2 34.21 18.78 -18.04
CA GLU A 2 32.78 19.01 -17.85
C GLU A 2 32.13 17.67 -17.55
N MET A 3 31.60 17.53 -16.36
CA MET A 3 30.76 16.41 -15.98
C MET A 3 29.44 16.57 -16.74
N GLN A 4 29.28 15.82 -17.83
CA GLN A 4 27.98 15.66 -18.46
C GLN A 4 27.06 14.95 -17.45
N LEU A 5 26.19 15.74 -16.82
CA LEU A 5 25.06 15.21 -16.05
C LEU A 5 24.19 14.44 -17.07
N THR A 6 24.29 13.11 -17.02
CA THR A 6 23.41 12.24 -17.78
C THR A 6 21.97 12.56 -17.41
N ASN A 7 21.17 12.90 -18.40
CA ASN A 7 19.73 13.10 -18.24
C ASN A 7 19.12 11.93 -17.47
N PRO A 8 18.12 12.20 -16.61
CA PRO A 8 17.41 11.12 -15.94
C PRO A 8 16.92 10.10 -16.97
N SER A 9 17.06 8.82 -16.64
CA SER A 9 16.86 7.69 -17.57
C SER A 9 15.43 7.56 -18.11
N TYR A 10 14.51 8.42 -17.71
CA TYR A 10 13.10 8.38 -18.11
C TYR A 10 12.70 9.70 -18.79
N GLU A 11 12.51 9.64 -20.08
CA GLU A 11 11.86 10.72 -20.84
C GLU A 11 10.34 10.59 -20.65
N LEU A 12 9.75 11.43 -19.81
CA LEU A 12 8.30 11.43 -19.52
C LEU A 12 7.41 11.70 -20.75
N ILE A 13 7.99 12.14 -21.85
CA ILE A 13 7.29 12.40 -23.12
C ILE A 13 7.11 11.11 -23.93
N ASN A 14 7.88 10.05 -23.63
CA ASN A 14 7.83 8.78 -24.32
C ASN A 14 6.93 7.78 -23.57
N LYS A 15 5.87 7.28 -24.26
CA LYS A 15 4.92 6.30 -23.70
C LYS A 15 5.60 5.04 -23.18
N ASP A 16 6.61 4.53 -23.88
CA ASP A 16 7.29 3.29 -23.50
C ASP A 16 8.12 3.47 -22.23
N SER A 17 8.79 4.61 -22.08
CA SER A 17 9.51 4.99 -20.86
C SER A 17 8.57 5.13 -19.67
N MET A 18 7.38 5.73 -19.89
CA MET A 18 6.35 5.85 -18.83
C MET A 18 5.81 4.49 -18.40
N LEU A 19 5.53 3.59 -19.33
CA LEU A 19 5.07 2.23 -19.03
C LEU A 19 6.14 1.42 -18.30
N LYS A 20 7.40 1.52 -18.73
CA LYS A 20 8.53 0.87 -18.05
C LYS A 20 8.68 1.38 -16.62
N LEU A 21 8.68 2.69 -16.40
CA LEU A 21 8.74 3.28 -15.06
C LEU A 21 7.58 2.81 -14.17
N SER A 22 6.35 2.78 -14.68
CA SER A 22 5.19 2.33 -13.92
C SER A 22 5.29 0.86 -13.52
N THR A 23 5.83 0.01 -14.39
CA THR A 23 6.05 -1.42 -14.10
C THR A 23 7.11 -1.62 -13.03
N GLU A 24 8.27 -0.97 -13.16
CA GLU A 24 9.37 -1.01 -12.18
C GLU A 24 8.92 -0.48 -10.82
N LEU A 25 8.16 0.61 -10.80
CA LEU A 25 7.59 1.18 -9.58
C LEU A 25 6.60 0.23 -8.92
N SER A 26 5.72 -0.41 -9.71
CA SER A 26 4.75 -1.40 -9.21
C SER A 26 5.46 -2.57 -8.52
N GLN A 27 6.50 -3.10 -9.15
CA GLN A 27 7.29 -4.19 -8.59
C GLN A 27 7.96 -3.78 -7.28
N LEU A 28 8.64 -2.65 -7.25
CA LEU A 28 9.34 -2.16 -6.06
C LEU A 28 8.39 -1.90 -4.89
N ILE A 29 7.25 -1.24 -5.12
CA ILE A 29 6.26 -0.96 -4.09
C ILE A 29 5.77 -2.28 -3.45
N LYS A 30 5.51 -3.31 -4.25
CA LYS A 30 5.10 -4.64 -3.78
C LYS A 30 6.20 -5.35 -3.01
N GLU A 31 7.42 -5.40 -3.55
CA GLU A 31 8.57 -6.07 -2.93
C GLU A 31 8.97 -5.44 -1.59
N LYS A 32 8.88 -4.12 -1.49
CA LYS A 32 9.25 -3.39 -0.27
C LYS A 32 8.09 -3.15 0.70
N GLY A 33 6.87 -3.56 0.35
CA GLY A 33 5.69 -3.36 1.19
C GLY A 33 5.33 -1.89 1.38
N LEU A 34 5.55 -1.04 0.36
CA LEU A 34 5.31 0.41 0.42
C LEU A 34 3.85 0.78 0.12
N SER A 35 2.92 -0.13 0.33
CA SER A 35 1.48 0.12 0.17
C SER A 35 0.66 -0.51 1.29
N SER A 36 -0.47 0.10 1.58
CA SER A 36 -1.44 -0.35 2.58
C SER A 36 -2.73 -0.77 1.90
N ASN A 37 -3.28 -1.93 2.29
CA ASN A 37 -4.59 -2.36 1.82
C ASN A 37 -5.68 -1.72 2.68
N ILE A 38 -6.52 -0.89 2.07
CA ILE A 38 -7.64 -0.23 2.72
C ILE A 38 -8.91 -0.55 1.91
N GLN A 39 -9.86 -1.27 2.51
CA GLN A 39 -11.10 -1.68 1.85
C GLN A 39 -10.90 -2.44 0.53
N GLY A 40 -9.88 -3.30 0.44
CA GLY A 40 -9.57 -4.08 -0.75
C GLY A 40 -8.83 -3.31 -1.86
N LYS A 41 -8.46 -2.05 -1.63
CA LYS A 41 -7.69 -1.23 -2.55
C LYS A 41 -6.29 -0.97 -2.00
N GLN A 42 -5.30 -0.88 -2.89
CA GLN A 42 -3.90 -0.63 -2.52
C GLN A 42 -3.59 0.86 -2.62
N PHE A 43 -3.23 1.44 -1.48
CA PHE A 43 -2.81 2.84 -1.33
C PHE A 43 -1.32 2.89 -1.04
N VAL A 44 -0.57 3.66 -1.82
CA VAL A 44 0.87 3.79 -1.66
C VAL A 44 1.19 4.71 -0.48
N ASN A 45 2.10 4.28 0.39
CA ASN A 45 2.59 5.09 1.51
C ASN A 45 3.50 6.21 0.99
N VAL A 46 3.71 7.26 1.80
CA VAL A 46 4.50 8.43 1.40
C VAL A 46 5.90 8.08 0.91
N GLU A 47 6.53 7.04 1.46
CA GLU A 47 7.85 6.56 1.04
C GLU A 47 7.85 6.06 -0.41
N GLY A 48 6.78 5.41 -0.85
CA GLY A 48 6.62 5.00 -2.25
C GLY A 48 6.45 6.19 -3.20
N TRP A 49 5.75 7.24 -2.76
CA TRP A 49 5.65 8.50 -3.52
C TRP A 49 6.98 9.23 -3.59
N GLN A 50 7.73 9.27 -2.48
CA GLN A 50 9.08 9.85 -2.44
C GLN A 50 10.04 9.09 -3.34
N PHE A 51 9.97 7.75 -3.35
CA PHE A 51 10.78 6.94 -4.27
C PHE A 51 10.47 7.24 -5.73
N ALA A 52 9.19 7.30 -6.10
CA ALA A 52 8.78 7.66 -7.46
C ALA A 52 9.29 9.07 -7.86
N GLY A 53 9.19 10.03 -6.94
CA GLY A 53 9.71 11.37 -7.14
C GLY A 53 11.23 11.40 -7.30
N ALA A 54 11.96 10.71 -6.43
CA ALA A 54 13.42 10.63 -6.50
C ALA A 54 13.91 10.01 -7.82
N SER A 55 13.22 8.98 -8.33
CA SER A 55 13.50 8.37 -9.64
C SER A 55 13.35 9.35 -10.81
N LEU A 56 12.60 10.43 -10.63
CA LEU A 56 12.39 11.51 -11.59
C LEU A 56 13.23 12.76 -11.30
N GLY A 57 14.15 12.68 -10.35
CA GLY A 57 14.98 13.83 -9.93
C GLY A 57 14.19 14.91 -9.19
N LEU A 58 13.16 14.52 -8.44
CA LEU A 58 12.29 15.42 -7.71
C LEU A 58 12.50 15.25 -6.20
N MET A 59 12.57 16.36 -5.47
CA MET A 59 12.79 16.39 -4.03
C MET A 59 11.70 17.18 -3.30
N PRO A 60 11.10 16.63 -2.22
CA PRO A 60 10.13 17.33 -1.40
C PRO A 60 10.87 18.19 -0.37
N ILE A 61 10.37 19.40 -0.13
CA ILE A 61 10.89 20.33 0.86
C ILE A 61 9.70 20.87 1.65
N ILE A 62 9.69 20.66 2.97
CA ILE A 62 8.73 21.35 3.85
C ILE A 62 9.20 22.80 3.99
N THR A 63 8.40 23.71 3.46
CA THR A 63 8.73 25.15 3.45
C THR A 63 8.05 25.92 4.58
N GLU A 64 6.96 25.39 5.12
CA GLU A 64 6.18 26.06 6.17
C GLU A 64 5.51 25.03 7.06
N THR A 65 5.48 25.32 8.34
CA THR A 65 4.63 24.68 9.35
C THR A 65 3.99 25.73 10.21
N THR A 66 2.65 25.69 10.30
CA THR A 66 1.87 26.68 11.06
C THR A 66 1.14 25.96 12.18
N ASP A 67 1.34 26.42 13.41
CA ASP A 67 0.55 26.00 14.57
C ASP A 67 -0.84 26.64 14.53
N LEU A 68 -1.87 25.82 14.51
CA LEU A 68 -3.29 26.20 14.52
C LEU A 68 -3.98 25.65 15.78
N THR A 69 -3.21 25.31 16.81
CA THR A 69 -3.69 24.79 18.09
C THR A 69 -4.63 25.79 18.75
N ARG A 70 -5.75 25.31 19.24
CA ARG A 70 -6.77 26.16 19.88
C ARG A 70 -7.50 25.42 20.99
N ARG A 71 -8.16 26.17 21.86
CA ARG A 71 -9.07 25.60 22.87
C ARG A 71 -10.27 24.96 22.16
N GLY A 72 -10.62 23.74 22.57
CA GLY A 72 -11.81 23.04 22.12
C GLY A 72 -13.08 23.68 22.69
N THR A 73 -14.23 23.15 22.31
CA THR A 73 -15.55 23.62 22.78
C THR A 73 -15.85 23.18 24.20
N GLU A 74 -15.28 22.08 24.66
CA GLU A 74 -15.47 21.54 26.02
C GLU A 74 -14.40 22.10 26.97
N PRO A 75 -14.74 22.33 28.26
CA PRO A 75 -13.78 22.77 29.26
C PRO A 75 -12.60 21.82 29.41
N GLY A 76 -11.38 22.34 29.30
CA GLY A 76 -10.15 21.53 29.39
C GLY A 76 -9.73 20.84 28.10
N GLN A 77 -10.52 20.90 27.04
CA GLN A 77 -10.19 20.32 25.75
C GLN A 77 -9.29 21.25 24.95
N VAL A 78 -8.22 20.68 24.35
CA VAL A 78 -7.29 21.39 23.45
C VAL A 78 -7.25 20.66 22.11
N GLU A 79 -7.59 21.37 21.03
CA GLU A 79 -7.34 20.90 19.67
C GLU A 79 -5.90 21.22 19.29
N ILE A 80 -5.02 20.20 19.29
CA ILE A 80 -3.69 20.30 18.73
C ILE A 80 -3.81 20.13 17.22
N LYS A 81 -3.41 21.16 16.45
CA LYS A 81 -3.61 21.18 15.00
C LYS A 81 -2.45 21.88 14.31
N TYR A 82 -1.93 21.22 13.30
CA TYR A 82 -0.86 21.77 12.48
C TYR A 82 -1.22 21.76 11.00
N MET A 83 -0.77 22.81 10.31
CA MET A 83 -0.73 22.89 8.86
C MET A 83 0.73 22.79 8.41
N ALA A 84 0.99 22.01 7.37
CA ALA A 84 2.29 21.96 6.70
C ALA A 84 2.14 22.25 5.22
N LYS A 85 3.13 22.94 4.65
CA LYS A 85 3.28 23.18 3.21
C LYS A 85 4.54 22.50 2.72
N CYS A 86 4.39 21.72 1.65
CA CYS A 86 5.49 21.06 0.94
C CYS A 86 5.60 21.62 -0.48
N GLU A 87 6.83 21.88 -0.91
CA GLU A 87 7.19 22.15 -2.29
C GLU A 87 7.97 20.96 -2.85
N VAL A 88 7.64 20.54 -4.07
CA VAL A 88 8.45 19.58 -4.82
C VAL A 88 9.25 20.35 -5.85
N ARG A 89 10.57 20.16 -5.81
CA ARG A 89 11.51 20.85 -6.71
C ARG A 89 12.31 19.85 -7.50
N ASN A 90 12.65 20.24 -8.73
CA ASN A 90 13.63 19.51 -9.53
C ASN A 90 15.02 19.67 -8.90
N ILE A 91 15.74 18.56 -8.66
CA ILE A 91 17.04 18.55 -7.97
C ILE A 91 18.09 19.31 -8.78
N THR A 92 18.07 19.20 -10.09
CA THR A 92 19.09 19.78 -10.98
C THR A 92 18.88 21.28 -11.19
N SER A 93 17.63 21.69 -11.50
CA SER A 93 17.32 23.09 -11.82
C SER A 93 16.87 23.94 -10.63
N GLY A 94 16.49 23.30 -9.51
CA GLY A 94 15.86 23.97 -8.38
C GLY A 94 14.43 24.46 -8.65
N GLN A 95 13.90 24.23 -9.86
CA GLN A 95 12.58 24.68 -10.25
C GLN A 95 11.47 24.06 -9.41
N LEU A 96 10.53 24.87 -8.96
CA LEU A 96 9.30 24.40 -8.32
C LEU A 96 8.40 23.72 -9.34
N VAL A 97 8.00 22.48 -9.08
CA VAL A 97 7.16 21.68 -9.99
C VAL A 97 5.79 21.33 -9.42
N ALA A 98 5.70 21.26 -8.09
CA ALA A 98 4.41 21.03 -7.41
C ALA A 98 4.41 21.57 -5.99
N THR A 99 3.20 21.78 -5.45
CA THR A 99 3.00 22.15 -4.05
C THR A 99 1.88 21.30 -3.44
N GLY A 100 1.97 21.06 -2.14
CA GLY A 100 0.95 20.41 -1.35
C GLY A 100 0.80 21.09 0.01
N VAL A 101 -0.44 21.23 0.47
CA VAL A 101 -0.76 21.73 1.81
C VAL A 101 -1.66 20.70 2.48
N ALA A 102 -1.35 20.37 3.72
CA ALA A 102 -2.15 19.44 4.51
C ALA A 102 -2.27 19.88 5.95
N LEU A 103 -3.33 19.43 6.58
CA LEU A 103 -3.65 19.63 7.98
C LEU A 103 -3.65 18.30 8.70
N CYS A 104 -3.33 18.32 10.00
CA CYS A 104 -3.58 17.22 10.92
C CYS A 104 -4.04 17.78 12.26
N SER A 105 -5.03 17.12 12.88
CA SER A 105 -5.57 17.48 14.18
C SER A 105 -5.74 16.24 15.06
N ASN A 106 -5.50 16.39 16.38
CA ASN A 106 -5.82 15.34 17.36
C ASN A 106 -7.34 15.12 17.52
N PHE A 107 -8.19 15.97 16.93
CA PHE A 107 -9.64 15.77 16.88
C PHE A 107 -10.06 14.84 15.76
N GLU A 108 -9.17 14.49 14.83
CA GLU A 108 -9.43 13.41 13.88
C GLU A 108 -9.63 12.10 14.63
N ARG A 109 -10.63 11.32 14.21
CA ARG A 109 -11.04 10.08 14.91
C ARG A 109 -9.89 9.10 15.14
N SER A 110 -9.01 8.96 14.16
CA SER A 110 -7.85 8.06 14.21
C SER A 110 -6.65 8.67 14.96
N LYS A 111 -6.72 9.95 15.36
CA LYS A 111 -5.60 10.70 15.95
C LYS A 111 -5.86 11.10 17.40
N LYS A 112 -6.98 10.65 17.99
CA LYS A 112 -7.27 10.90 19.41
C LYS A 112 -6.16 10.33 20.30
N GLY A 113 -5.61 11.19 21.17
CA GLY A 113 -4.53 10.80 22.09
C GLY A 113 -3.13 10.82 21.48
N PHE A 114 -2.98 11.32 20.27
CA PHE A 114 -1.65 11.55 19.68
C PHE A 114 -1.00 12.78 20.32
N ASP A 115 0.27 12.67 20.62
CA ASP A 115 1.09 13.79 21.10
C ASP A 115 1.29 14.85 20.00
N GLU A 116 1.59 16.06 20.42
CA GLU A 116 1.82 17.21 19.54
C GLU A 116 2.84 16.91 18.43
N TYR A 117 3.96 16.29 18.78
CA TYR A 117 4.97 15.85 17.82
C TYR A 117 4.38 14.96 16.72
N ALA A 118 3.53 14.01 17.08
CA ALA A 118 2.95 13.06 16.13
C ALA A 118 1.95 13.77 15.18
N ILE A 119 1.20 14.75 15.68
CA ILE A 119 0.28 15.58 14.87
C ILE A 119 1.08 16.44 13.88
N LEU A 120 2.15 17.10 14.33
CA LEU A 120 3.04 17.87 13.47
C LEU A 120 3.67 17.01 12.38
N SER A 121 4.26 15.88 12.76
CA SER A 121 4.88 14.94 11.83
C SER A 121 3.88 14.43 10.77
N MET A 122 2.66 14.11 11.18
CA MET A 122 1.60 13.66 10.27
C MET A 122 1.17 14.77 9.30
N ALA A 123 1.09 16.02 9.73
CA ALA A 123 0.79 17.15 8.84
C ALA A 123 1.87 17.30 7.75
N GLN A 124 3.15 17.16 8.12
CA GLN A 124 4.28 17.20 7.17
C GLN A 124 4.23 16.03 6.19
N THR A 125 4.02 14.82 6.68
CA THR A 125 3.92 13.60 5.84
C THR A 125 2.77 13.70 4.83
N ARG A 126 1.60 14.16 5.26
CA ARG A 126 0.46 14.40 4.38
C ARG A 126 0.72 15.50 3.34
N ALA A 127 1.44 16.58 3.72
CA ALA A 127 1.80 17.64 2.78
C ALA A 127 2.74 17.14 1.68
N ILE A 128 3.70 16.28 2.03
CA ILE A 128 4.60 15.62 1.07
C ILE A 128 3.79 14.73 0.12
N GLY A 129 2.97 13.82 0.67
CA GLY A 129 2.12 12.94 -0.14
C GLY A 129 1.22 13.73 -1.11
N LYS A 130 0.61 14.82 -0.62
CA LYS A 130 -0.26 15.68 -1.44
C LYS A 130 0.48 16.41 -2.55
N ALA A 131 1.70 16.89 -2.31
CA ALA A 131 2.52 17.53 -3.33
C ALA A 131 2.86 16.56 -4.45
N TYR A 132 3.30 15.35 -4.12
CA TYR A 132 3.55 14.31 -5.11
C TYR A 132 2.29 13.81 -5.81
N ARG A 133 1.17 13.66 -5.09
CA ARG A 133 -0.10 13.28 -5.70
C ARG A 133 -0.52 14.25 -6.80
N ASN A 134 -0.39 15.55 -6.59
CA ASN A 134 -0.75 16.54 -7.60
C ASN A 134 0.05 16.39 -8.90
N LEU A 135 1.26 15.84 -8.81
CA LEU A 135 2.17 15.66 -9.94
C LEU A 135 2.13 14.24 -10.51
N LEU A 136 2.10 13.20 -9.67
CA LEU A 136 2.38 11.80 -10.04
C LEU A 136 1.17 10.87 -9.89
N ALA A 137 -0.05 11.38 -9.65
CA ALA A 137 -1.25 10.55 -9.48
C ALA A 137 -1.48 9.59 -10.66
N TRP A 138 -1.20 10.04 -11.87
CA TRP A 138 -1.29 9.24 -13.10
C TRP A 138 -0.30 8.06 -13.10
N LEU A 139 0.92 8.26 -12.58
CA LEU A 139 1.95 7.22 -12.50
C LEU A 139 1.54 6.11 -11.52
N MET A 140 0.98 6.47 -10.36
CA MET A 140 0.46 5.49 -9.40
C MET A 140 -0.70 4.69 -9.98
N LYS A 141 -1.61 5.33 -10.72
CA LYS A 141 -2.69 4.62 -11.44
C LYS A 141 -2.15 3.69 -12.51
N ALA A 142 -1.16 4.12 -13.30
CA ALA A 142 -0.50 3.27 -14.29
C ALA A 142 0.22 2.07 -13.64
N ALA A 143 0.76 2.25 -12.43
CA ALA A 143 1.40 1.18 -11.64
C ALA A 143 0.38 0.25 -10.93
N GLY A 144 -0.92 0.50 -11.05
CA GLY A 144 -1.99 -0.35 -10.47
C GLY A 144 -2.38 -0.01 -9.03
N PHE A 145 -2.03 1.17 -8.53
CA PHE A 145 -2.37 1.64 -7.18
C PHE A 145 -3.43 2.75 -7.19
N GLU A 146 -3.98 3.06 -6.02
CA GLU A 146 -4.84 4.23 -5.87
C GLU A 146 -4.03 5.53 -5.99
N ALA A 147 -4.69 6.57 -6.54
CA ALA A 147 -4.05 7.87 -6.80
C ALA A 147 -3.95 8.77 -5.56
N THR A 148 -4.27 8.24 -4.37
CA THR A 148 -4.24 8.94 -3.10
C THR A 148 -3.22 8.30 -2.19
N PRO A 149 -2.34 9.07 -1.51
CA PRO A 149 -1.44 8.53 -0.50
C PRO A 149 -2.20 7.86 0.65
N ALA A 150 -1.63 6.79 1.22
CA ALA A 150 -2.26 6.06 2.32
C ALA A 150 -2.52 6.94 3.54
N GLU A 151 -1.67 7.91 3.81
CA GLU A 151 -1.75 8.83 4.95
C GLU A 151 -2.90 9.85 4.86
N GLU A 152 -3.46 10.04 3.67
CA GLU A 152 -4.68 10.85 3.47
C GLU A 152 -5.97 10.06 3.80
N MET A 153 -5.87 8.73 3.96
CA MET A 153 -7.01 7.87 4.27
C MET A 153 -7.23 7.77 5.77
N ASP A 154 -8.48 7.89 6.21
CA ASP A 154 -8.83 7.63 7.60
C ASP A 154 -9.12 6.13 7.81
N PHE A 155 -8.17 5.42 8.43
CA PHE A 155 -8.31 4.00 8.73
C PHE A 155 -9.43 3.68 9.73
N ALA A 156 -9.95 4.69 10.46
CA ALA A 156 -11.06 4.49 11.38
C ALA A 156 -12.38 4.32 10.64
N ASP A 157 -12.59 5.08 9.54
CA ASP A 157 -13.78 4.94 8.70
C ASP A 157 -13.73 3.64 7.90
N ALA A 158 -12.54 3.21 7.45
CA ALA A 158 -12.35 1.93 6.78
C ALA A 158 -12.78 0.72 7.65
N LYS A 159 -12.52 0.75 8.96
CA LYS A 159 -12.97 -0.30 9.90
C LYS A 159 -14.46 -0.21 10.22
N ALA A 160 -15.05 0.98 10.26
CA ALA A 160 -16.47 1.16 10.49
C ALA A 160 -17.31 0.67 9.30
N ASP A 161 -16.89 1.00 8.08
CA ASP A 161 -17.54 0.54 6.84
C ASP A 161 -17.42 -0.97 6.62
N ALA A 162 -16.31 -1.58 7.05
CA ALA A 162 -16.15 -3.04 7.02
C ALA A 162 -17.15 -3.74 7.98
N ARG A 163 -17.34 -3.20 9.19
CA ARG A 163 -18.35 -3.70 10.15
C ARG A 163 -19.78 -3.48 9.66
N ALA A 164 -20.08 -2.32 9.07
CA ALA A 164 -21.42 -2.03 8.51
C ALA A 164 -21.76 -2.92 7.30
N LYS A 165 -20.77 -3.42 6.57
CA LYS A 165 -20.96 -4.38 5.48
C LYS A 165 -21.17 -5.82 5.95
N GLU A 166 -20.70 -6.18 7.13
CA GLU A 166 -20.95 -7.49 7.75
C GLU A 166 -22.39 -7.60 8.33
N GLU A 167 -22.99 -6.46 8.70
CA GLU A 167 -24.34 -6.42 9.31
C GLU A 167 -25.49 -6.16 8.32
N ALA A 168 -25.22 -5.90 7.03
CA ALA A 168 -26.25 -5.65 6.02
C ALA A 168 -26.61 -6.93 5.24
N PRO A 169 -27.91 -7.30 5.09
CA PRO A 169 -28.30 -8.49 4.35
C PRO A 169 -27.96 -8.32 2.85
N THR A 170 -27.17 -9.24 2.34
CA THR A 170 -26.65 -9.26 0.97
C THR A 170 -27.76 -9.36 -0.07
N LYS A 171 -28.11 -8.25 -0.72
CA LYS A 171 -28.71 -8.28 -2.05
C LYS A 171 -27.58 -8.32 -3.09
N LYS A 172 -27.45 -9.46 -3.77
CA LYS A 172 -26.46 -9.69 -4.82
C LYS A 172 -26.67 -8.70 -5.99
N PRO A 173 -25.65 -7.93 -6.41
CA PRO A 173 -25.72 -7.25 -7.70
C PRO A 173 -25.41 -8.24 -8.83
N LYS A 174 -26.14 -8.15 -9.94
CA LYS A 174 -25.89 -8.89 -11.17
C LYS A 174 -24.50 -8.56 -11.71
N VAL A 175 -23.68 -9.59 -11.86
CA VAL A 175 -22.38 -9.54 -12.52
C VAL A 175 -22.61 -9.37 -14.01
N VAL A 176 -22.02 -8.32 -14.58
CA VAL A 176 -21.75 -8.24 -16.02
C VAL A 176 -20.35 -8.85 -16.20
N GLU A 177 -20.32 -10.04 -16.80
CA GLU A 177 -19.10 -10.74 -17.16
C GLU A 177 -18.33 -9.91 -18.20
N VAL A 178 -17.17 -9.41 -17.79
CA VAL A 178 -16.09 -9.05 -18.72
C VAL A 178 -15.10 -10.20 -18.65
N VAL A 179 -15.08 -11.00 -19.69
CA VAL A 179 -14.18 -12.15 -19.88
C VAL A 179 -12.75 -11.58 -19.98
N ALA A 180 -11.96 -11.75 -18.94
CA ALA A 180 -10.51 -11.66 -19.01
C ALA A 180 -10.00 -13.08 -19.22
N GLU A 181 -9.32 -13.33 -20.34
CA GLU A 181 -8.62 -14.60 -20.61
C GLU A 181 -7.57 -14.83 -19.53
N GLU A 182 -7.85 -15.76 -18.63
CA GLU A 182 -6.86 -16.29 -17.69
C GLU A 182 -5.88 -17.18 -18.49
N ILE A 183 -4.61 -16.79 -18.48
CA ILE A 183 -3.53 -17.69 -18.91
C ILE A 183 -3.46 -18.79 -17.84
N PRO A 184 -3.65 -20.08 -18.16
CA PRO A 184 -3.62 -21.16 -17.19
C PRO A 184 -2.15 -21.35 -16.71
N VAL A 185 -1.89 -20.99 -15.46
CA VAL A 185 -0.69 -21.51 -14.78
C VAL A 185 -0.99 -22.97 -14.47
N GLU A 186 -0.32 -23.87 -15.18
CA GLU A 186 -0.40 -25.32 -14.97
C GLU A 186 0.17 -25.64 -13.57
N VAL A 187 -0.72 -25.84 -12.60
CA VAL A 187 -0.32 -26.18 -11.24
C VAL A 187 -0.05 -27.67 -11.19
N ASP A 188 1.17 -28.07 -10.87
CA ASP A 188 1.57 -29.45 -10.69
C ASP A 188 0.91 -30.05 -9.42
N ARG A 189 -0.37 -30.45 -9.58
CA ARG A 189 -1.17 -31.10 -8.53
C ARG A 189 -0.51 -32.37 -8.00
N ASP A 190 0.13 -33.13 -8.88
CA ASP A 190 0.79 -34.39 -8.53
C ASP A 190 2.08 -34.13 -7.75
N GLY A 191 2.77 -33.04 -8.03
CA GLY A 191 3.89 -32.53 -7.22
C GLY A 191 3.47 -32.21 -5.80
N ILE A 192 2.37 -31.45 -5.62
CA ILE A 192 1.84 -31.13 -4.29
C ILE A 192 1.47 -32.39 -3.50
N ILE A 193 0.86 -33.38 -4.13
CA ILE A 193 0.52 -34.68 -3.49
C ILE A 193 1.80 -35.40 -3.02
N LYS A 194 2.84 -35.46 -3.84
CA LYS A 194 4.12 -36.08 -3.49
C LYS A 194 4.79 -35.35 -2.32
N ASP A 195 4.78 -34.05 -2.32
CA ASP A 195 5.37 -33.24 -1.25
C ASP A 195 4.65 -33.45 0.10
N ILE A 196 3.31 -33.48 0.10
CA ILE A 196 2.52 -33.81 1.28
C ILE A 196 2.85 -35.22 1.79
N GLN A 197 2.97 -36.19 0.91
CA GLN A 197 3.31 -37.56 1.28
C GLN A 197 4.75 -37.71 1.82
N ALA A 198 5.68 -36.95 1.27
CA ALA A 198 7.09 -36.94 1.65
C ALA A 198 7.39 -36.19 2.95
N ALA A 199 6.48 -35.29 3.40
CA ALA A 199 6.67 -34.48 4.61
C ALA A 199 6.96 -35.37 5.83
N ALA A 200 8.14 -35.18 6.45
CA ALA A 200 8.60 -35.96 7.59
C ALA A 200 8.32 -35.26 8.93
N ARG A 201 8.14 -33.96 8.94
CA ARG A 201 7.92 -33.13 10.13
C ARG A 201 6.71 -32.23 9.96
N MET A 202 6.10 -31.83 11.08
CA MET A 202 4.97 -30.90 11.06
C MET A 202 5.30 -29.57 10.39
N LYS A 203 6.54 -29.09 10.54
CA LYS A 203 6.99 -27.86 9.90
C LYS A 203 6.96 -27.97 8.37
N ASP A 204 7.47 -29.08 7.82
CA ASP A 204 7.49 -29.30 6.38
C ASP A 204 6.05 -29.30 5.81
N LEU A 205 5.11 -29.90 6.52
CA LEU A 205 3.69 -29.92 6.16
C LEU A 205 3.05 -28.51 6.19
N THR A 206 3.45 -27.68 7.15
CA THR A 206 3.00 -26.30 7.29
C THR A 206 3.52 -25.44 6.13
N ASP A 207 4.80 -25.59 5.77
CA ASP A 207 5.43 -24.84 4.68
C ASP A 207 4.75 -25.18 3.33
N ILE A 208 4.46 -26.47 3.08
CA ILE A 208 3.72 -26.92 1.88
C ILE A 208 2.32 -26.31 1.83
N PHE A 209 1.62 -26.24 2.96
CA PHE A 209 0.30 -25.62 3.03
C PHE A 209 0.34 -24.14 2.68
N PHE A 210 1.24 -23.35 3.28
CA PHE A 210 1.33 -21.93 3.01
C PHE A 210 1.77 -21.60 1.58
N SER A 211 2.66 -22.42 1.00
CA SER A 211 3.11 -22.25 -0.39
C SER A 211 2.02 -22.53 -1.43
N ASN A 212 1.04 -23.38 -1.09
CA ASN A 212 0.00 -23.84 -2.01
C ASN A 212 -1.42 -23.60 -1.47
N LYS A 213 -1.61 -22.61 -0.59
CA LYS A 213 -2.82 -22.41 0.19
C LYS A 213 -4.09 -22.35 -0.66
N GLU A 214 -4.10 -21.52 -1.70
CA GLU A 214 -5.28 -21.31 -2.54
C GLU A 214 -5.74 -22.59 -3.26
N TYR A 215 -4.81 -23.47 -3.62
CA TYR A 215 -5.11 -24.74 -4.28
C TYR A 215 -5.58 -25.79 -3.29
N ILE A 216 -4.90 -25.90 -2.15
CA ILE A 216 -5.24 -26.88 -1.11
C ILE A 216 -6.62 -26.60 -0.52
N GLU A 217 -6.97 -25.31 -0.28
CA GLU A 217 -8.28 -24.92 0.25
C GLU A 217 -9.44 -25.17 -0.74
N LYS A 218 -9.17 -25.11 -2.04
CA LYS A 218 -10.17 -25.37 -3.09
C LYS A 218 -10.33 -26.85 -3.44
N ASP A 219 -9.33 -27.70 -3.16
CA ASP A 219 -9.34 -29.12 -3.46
C ASP A 219 -9.60 -29.98 -2.21
N GLN A 220 -10.82 -30.53 -2.11
CA GLN A 220 -11.21 -31.37 -0.98
C GLN A 220 -10.34 -32.62 -0.78
N GLN A 221 -9.71 -33.16 -1.86
CA GLN A 221 -8.84 -34.33 -1.75
C GLN A 221 -7.48 -33.95 -1.16
N LEU A 222 -6.91 -32.78 -1.56
CA LEU A 222 -5.68 -32.26 -0.96
C LEU A 222 -5.89 -31.92 0.53
N MET A 223 -7.00 -31.32 0.90
CA MET A 223 -7.35 -31.06 2.29
C MET A 223 -7.46 -32.31 3.14
N LYS A 224 -8.09 -33.37 2.62
CA LYS A 224 -8.15 -34.67 3.31
C LYS A 224 -6.76 -35.30 3.47
N LEU A 225 -5.92 -35.21 2.44
CA LEU A 225 -4.56 -35.73 2.47
C LEU A 225 -3.70 -35.01 3.51
N MET A 226 -3.80 -33.67 3.57
CA MET A 226 -3.13 -32.84 4.57
C MET A 226 -3.56 -33.21 5.99
N THR A 227 -4.85 -33.39 6.22
CA THR A 227 -5.39 -33.75 7.53
C THR A 227 -4.91 -35.14 7.98
N ALA A 228 -4.98 -36.14 7.10
CA ALA A 228 -4.50 -37.50 7.39
C ALA A 228 -2.98 -37.52 7.68
N LYS A 229 -2.19 -36.75 6.93
CA LYS A 229 -0.75 -36.65 7.17
C LYS A 229 -0.43 -35.96 8.49
N LYS A 230 -1.15 -34.90 8.86
CA LYS A 230 -1.05 -34.20 10.14
C LYS A 230 -1.28 -35.17 11.30
N GLU A 231 -2.34 -35.96 11.23
CA GLU A 231 -2.66 -36.96 12.24
C GLU A 231 -1.58 -38.02 12.40
N SER A 232 -1.03 -38.53 11.27
CA SER A 232 0.05 -39.52 11.27
C SER A 232 1.35 -39.00 11.88
N LEU A 233 1.65 -37.71 11.69
CA LEU A 233 2.85 -37.04 12.26
C LEU A 233 2.66 -36.73 13.75
N THR A 234 1.41 -36.53 14.20
CA THR A 234 1.10 -36.30 15.62
C THR A 234 1.14 -37.59 16.43
N THR A 235 0.72 -38.72 15.84
CA THR A 235 0.68 -40.02 16.51
C THR A 235 2.07 -40.66 16.67
N LYS A 236 3.05 -40.29 15.81
CA LYS A 236 4.46 -40.77 15.90
C LYS A 236 5.28 -40.10 17.02
N LYS A 237 4.71 -39.13 17.76
CA LYS A 237 5.37 -38.39 18.86
C LYS A 237 4.95 -38.90 20.27
N LYS A 238 4.18 -39.97 20.35
CA LYS A 238 3.91 -40.74 21.54
C LYS A 238 4.68 -42.07 21.45
#